data_6a55aa448d22f3a21e332ffc853f28ce
#
_entry.id   6a55aa448d22f3a21e332ffc853f28ce
#
_cell.length_a   1.000
_cell.length_b   1.000
_cell.length_c   1.000
_cell.angle_alpha   90.00
_cell.angle_beta   90.00
_cell.angle_gamma   90.00
#
_symmetry.space_group_name_H-M   'P 1'
#
loop_
_entity.id
_entity.type
_entity.pdbx_description
1 polymer ?
#
loop_
_entity_poly.entity_id
_entity_poly.type
_entity_poly.pdbx_seq_one_letter_code
_entity_poly.pdbx_strand_id
1 'polypeptide(L)'
;IFIEGENASTKYMRGIFDDWQAKGITSVLHEKKGGYSNQTKAMYSLASKVEALGVRIITGVEVKGFNLSSGSDTVKSIETNLGIIDRERIVVGAGPWVRDFWNMLDLPRQIQVKDLKGKIHNDVDMWRYWQLEEGVLKVEPDTLKTNDGGIPPVIHVDTDAPLISDVDGSTITEDMWGIYYKPDWHFGGIQGGASPYKVDTPVDDVKVDPYGPSSPEFISSKEFAHMWVSALAHCHKRFEGSMPKYHKDPSGGIGCFTPDSFPVFDHFKENVAVIADSNHGWKMIGVGHLIADEILGDEQDLLKPFRFDRFSKGELHPVSNSPYPWS
;
A
#
# COMPACT_ATOMS: atom_id res chain seq x y z
N ILE A 1 1.67 -21.23 6.51
CA ILE A 1 2.90 -22.03 6.63
C ILE A 1 4.07 -21.07 6.64
N PHE A 2 4.93 -21.21 7.63
CA PHE A 2 6.19 -20.47 7.70
C PHE A 2 7.35 -21.45 7.56
N ILE A 3 8.28 -21.14 6.67
CA ILE A 3 9.49 -21.92 6.39
C ILE A 3 10.69 -20.99 6.60
N GLU A 4 11.71 -21.46 7.30
CA GLU A 4 12.92 -20.70 7.59
C GLU A 4 14.16 -21.46 7.08
N GLY A 5 15.13 -20.70 6.58
CA GLY A 5 16.38 -21.19 5.98
C GLY A 5 16.31 -21.31 4.46
N GLU A 6 17.38 -20.87 3.80
CA GLU A 6 17.44 -20.76 2.34
C GLU A 6 17.20 -22.09 1.61
N ASN A 7 17.85 -23.17 2.05
CA ASN A 7 17.65 -24.49 1.46
C ASN A 7 16.22 -25.01 1.64
N ALA A 8 15.62 -24.77 2.82
CA ALA A 8 14.25 -25.19 3.09
C ALA A 8 13.25 -24.36 2.27
N SER A 9 13.46 -23.06 2.18
CA SER A 9 12.67 -22.14 1.36
C SER A 9 12.72 -22.51 -0.11
N THR A 10 13.91 -22.74 -0.66
CA THR A 10 14.08 -23.17 -2.05
C THR A 10 13.38 -24.51 -2.32
N LYS A 11 13.55 -25.50 -1.42
CA LYS A 11 12.87 -26.79 -1.56
C LYS A 11 11.34 -26.63 -1.51
N TYR A 12 10.85 -25.80 -0.61
CA TYR A 12 9.41 -25.54 -0.49
C TYR A 12 8.84 -24.89 -1.74
N MET A 13 9.50 -23.83 -2.24
CA MET A 13 9.07 -23.11 -3.45
C MET A 13 9.13 -23.97 -4.68
N ARG A 14 10.13 -24.85 -4.85
CA ARG A 14 10.18 -25.86 -5.94
C ARG A 14 9.07 -26.91 -5.82
N GLY A 15 8.55 -27.16 -4.65
CA GLY A 15 7.34 -27.96 -4.46
C GLY A 15 6.08 -27.28 -4.99
N ILE A 16 6.07 -25.95 -5.07
CA ILE A 16 4.96 -25.15 -5.60
C ILE A 16 5.17 -24.82 -7.09
N PHE A 17 6.40 -24.47 -7.49
CA PHE A 17 6.79 -24.13 -8.85
C PHE A 17 8.07 -24.91 -9.21
N ASP A 18 8.00 -25.83 -10.12
CA ASP A 18 9.10 -26.72 -10.51
C ASP A 18 10.31 -25.97 -11.11
N ASP A 19 10.05 -24.80 -11.68
CA ASP A 19 11.02 -23.91 -12.30
C ASP A 19 11.51 -22.77 -11.38
N TRP A 20 11.20 -22.82 -10.08
CA TRP A 20 11.67 -21.82 -9.12
C TRP A 20 13.20 -21.83 -9.01
N GLN A 21 13.81 -20.66 -9.18
CA GLN A 21 15.28 -20.49 -9.20
C GLN A 21 15.79 -19.27 -8.42
N ALA A 22 14.91 -18.55 -7.71
CA ALA A 22 15.32 -17.38 -6.94
C ALA A 22 16.40 -17.73 -5.90
N LYS A 23 17.36 -16.82 -5.74
CA LYS A 23 18.47 -16.91 -4.77
C LYS A 23 18.24 -15.91 -3.63
N GLY A 24 18.91 -16.18 -2.49
CA GLY A 24 18.87 -15.29 -1.33
C GLY A 24 17.54 -15.31 -0.57
N ILE A 25 16.64 -16.27 -0.83
CA ILE A 25 15.36 -16.38 -0.13
C ILE A 25 15.54 -17.16 1.16
N THR A 26 15.65 -16.46 2.27
CA THR A 26 15.92 -17.04 3.59
C THR A 26 14.68 -17.53 4.33
N SER A 27 13.48 -17.08 3.92
CA SER A 27 12.23 -17.56 4.51
C SER A 27 11.08 -17.49 3.52
N VAL A 28 10.02 -18.26 3.78
CA VAL A 28 8.77 -18.25 3.03
C VAL A 28 7.60 -18.21 3.98
N LEU A 29 6.71 -17.22 3.81
CA LEU A 29 5.38 -17.21 4.41
C LEU A 29 4.35 -17.56 3.34
N HIS A 30 3.72 -18.72 3.46
CA HIS A 30 2.66 -19.14 2.54
C HIS A 30 1.30 -19.04 3.23
N GLU A 31 0.52 -18.04 2.85
CA GLU A 31 -0.85 -17.85 3.28
C GLU A 31 -1.81 -18.57 2.33
N LYS A 32 -2.28 -19.76 2.73
CA LYS A 32 -3.12 -20.64 1.87
C LYS A 32 -4.50 -20.09 1.55
N LYS A 33 -4.97 -19.13 2.33
CA LYS A 33 -6.27 -18.46 2.14
C LYS A 33 -6.13 -17.04 1.59
N GLY A 34 -4.91 -16.64 1.24
CA GLY A 34 -4.63 -15.37 0.57
C GLY A 34 -5.22 -15.32 -0.83
N GLY A 35 -5.37 -14.12 -1.35
CA GLY A 35 -5.90 -13.89 -2.68
C GLY A 35 -5.85 -12.42 -3.07
N TYR A 36 -6.42 -12.13 -4.21
CA TYR A 36 -6.58 -10.76 -4.72
C TYR A 36 -7.96 -10.58 -5.34
N SER A 37 -8.39 -9.34 -5.48
CA SER A 37 -9.65 -9.00 -6.12
C SER A 37 -9.44 -7.97 -7.24
N ASN A 38 -10.36 -7.95 -8.20
CA ASN A 38 -10.42 -6.84 -9.13
C ASN A 38 -10.90 -5.59 -8.39
N GLN A 39 -10.02 -4.63 -8.22
CA GLN A 39 -10.24 -3.43 -7.42
C GLN A 39 -11.47 -2.63 -7.88
N THR A 40 -11.59 -2.38 -9.18
CA THR A 40 -12.71 -1.63 -9.74
C THR A 40 -14.05 -2.29 -9.44
N LYS A 41 -14.18 -3.59 -9.70
CA LYS A 41 -15.41 -4.34 -9.42
C LYS A 41 -15.72 -4.40 -7.93
N ALA A 42 -14.70 -4.58 -7.08
CA ALA A 42 -14.87 -4.59 -5.64
C ALA A 42 -15.39 -3.25 -5.11
N MET A 43 -14.85 -2.12 -5.61
CA MET A 43 -15.30 -0.78 -5.23
C MET A 43 -16.73 -0.50 -5.69
N TYR A 44 -17.10 -0.85 -6.93
CA TYR A 44 -18.50 -0.70 -7.38
C TYR A 44 -19.45 -1.58 -6.57
N SER A 45 -19.06 -2.79 -6.25
CA SER A 45 -19.89 -3.70 -5.42
C SER A 45 -20.07 -3.13 -4.01
N LEU A 46 -19.01 -2.58 -3.42
CA LEU A 46 -19.07 -1.93 -2.11
C LEU A 46 -19.98 -0.69 -2.14
N ALA A 47 -19.80 0.18 -3.15
CA ALA A 47 -20.65 1.35 -3.34
C ALA A 47 -22.14 0.96 -3.45
N SER A 48 -22.48 0.00 -4.32
CA SER A 48 -23.85 -0.49 -4.44
C SER A 48 -24.40 -1.06 -3.13
N LYS A 49 -23.56 -1.76 -2.36
CA LYS A 49 -23.96 -2.31 -1.06
C LYS A 49 -24.28 -1.24 -0.03
N VAL A 50 -23.43 -0.21 0.09
CA VAL A 50 -23.66 0.88 1.07
C VAL A 50 -24.87 1.73 0.68
N GLU A 51 -25.08 2.00 -0.62
CA GLU A 51 -26.29 2.68 -1.12
C GLU A 51 -27.56 1.89 -0.80
N ALA A 52 -27.54 0.57 -1.00
CA ALA A 52 -28.66 -0.30 -0.64
C ALA A 52 -28.96 -0.31 0.88
N LEU A 53 -28.00 0.07 1.71
CA LEU A 53 -28.15 0.26 3.15
C LEU A 53 -28.57 1.68 3.54
N GLY A 54 -28.86 2.56 2.56
CA GLY A 54 -29.33 3.92 2.77
C GLY A 54 -28.23 4.97 2.91
N VAL A 55 -26.97 4.60 2.70
CA VAL A 55 -25.87 5.57 2.68
C VAL A 55 -25.92 6.36 1.36
N ARG A 56 -25.80 7.66 1.43
CA ARG A 56 -25.72 8.52 0.25
C ARG A 56 -24.27 8.71 -0.15
N ILE A 57 -23.93 8.37 -1.40
CA ILE A 57 -22.64 8.67 -2.02
C ILE A 57 -22.83 9.93 -2.87
N ILE A 58 -22.09 10.98 -2.56
CA ILE A 58 -22.17 12.26 -3.28
C ILE A 58 -20.83 12.49 -3.98
N THR A 59 -20.83 12.39 -5.29
CA THR A 59 -19.66 12.61 -6.13
C THR A 59 -19.56 14.07 -6.60
N GLY A 60 -18.36 14.48 -7.07
CA GLY A 60 -18.12 15.85 -7.50
C GLY A 60 -18.06 16.87 -6.35
N VAL A 61 -17.94 16.39 -5.11
CA VAL A 61 -17.77 17.22 -3.93
C VAL A 61 -16.31 17.21 -3.51
N GLU A 62 -15.70 18.38 -3.47
CA GLU A 62 -14.34 18.58 -2.96
C GLU A 62 -14.43 19.26 -1.59
N VAL A 63 -13.84 18.64 -0.59
CA VAL A 63 -13.70 19.23 0.74
C VAL A 63 -12.59 20.29 0.70
N LYS A 64 -12.90 21.50 1.15
CA LYS A 64 -12.00 22.65 1.17
C LYS A 64 -11.46 22.97 2.56
N GLY A 65 -12.18 22.57 3.61
CA GLY A 65 -11.79 22.85 4.99
C GLY A 65 -12.79 22.37 6.02
N PHE A 66 -12.46 22.62 7.27
CA PHE A 66 -13.29 22.33 8.43
C PHE A 66 -13.46 23.57 9.28
N ASN A 67 -14.70 23.88 9.63
CA ASN A 67 -15.02 24.99 10.53
C ASN A 67 -14.99 24.47 11.98
N LEU A 68 -14.00 24.90 12.75
CA LEU A 68 -13.86 24.56 14.17
C LEU A 68 -14.78 25.42 15.05
N SER A 69 -15.24 24.84 16.14
CA SER A 69 -15.96 25.59 17.18
C SER A 69 -15.00 26.46 17.96
N SER A 70 -15.35 27.72 18.16
CA SER A 70 -14.57 28.61 19.03
C SER A 70 -14.53 28.06 20.46
N GLY A 71 -13.32 27.77 20.97
CA GLY A 71 -13.10 27.31 22.33
C GLY A 71 -13.43 25.82 22.61
N SER A 72 -13.70 25.03 21.60
CA SER A 72 -13.84 23.56 21.73
C SER A 72 -13.04 22.84 20.63
N ASP A 73 -12.70 21.59 20.89
CA ASP A 73 -12.01 20.73 19.94
C ASP A 73 -12.97 19.98 18.99
N THR A 74 -14.07 20.66 18.62
CA THR A 74 -15.15 20.10 17.80
C THR A 74 -15.21 20.80 16.44
N VAL A 75 -15.30 20.04 15.37
CA VAL A 75 -15.60 20.54 14.03
C VAL A 75 -17.11 20.79 13.91
N LYS A 76 -17.56 21.97 13.51
CA LYS A 76 -18.98 22.32 13.32
C LYS A 76 -19.52 21.91 11.96
N SER A 77 -18.76 22.20 10.93
CA SER A 77 -19.18 21.97 9.54
C SER A 77 -18.00 21.72 8.63
N ILE A 78 -18.31 21.17 7.47
CA ILE A 78 -17.35 20.89 6.41
C ILE A 78 -17.58 21.89 5.29
N GLU A 79 -16.54 22.59 4.88
CA GLU A 79 -16.57 23.46 3.69
C GLU A 79 -16.29 22.65 2.44
N THR A 80 -17.11 22.84 1.41
CA THR A 80 -16.96 22.16 0.13
C THR A 80 -17.09 23.13 -1.03
N ASN A 81 -16.74 22.69 -2.23
CA ASN A 81 -16.97 23.44 -3.48
C ASN A 81 -18.46 23.68 -3.77
N LEU A 82 -19.38 22.94 -3.13
CA LEU A 82 -20.83 23.04 -3.31
C LEU A 82 -21.54 23.71 -2.12
N GLY A 83 -20.79 24.19 -1.11
CA GLY A 83 -21.33 24.83 0.07
C GLY A 83 -20.93 24.14 1.36
N ILE A 84 -21.60 24.49 2.45
CA ILE A 84 -21.32 24.02 3.81
C ILE A 84 -22.20 22.82 4.12
N ILE A 85 -21.60 21.80 4.71
CA ILE A 85 -22.29 20.60 5.20
C ILE A 85 -22.23 20.58 6.74
N ASP A 86 -23.39 20.64 7.36
CA ASP A 86 -23.53 20.42 8.81
C ASP A 86 -23.49 18.90 9.10
N ARG A 87 -22.89 18.56 10.22
CA ARG A 87 -22.70 17.16 10.60
C ARG A 87 -22.53 17.02 12.12
N GLU A 88 -22.79 15.84 12.67
CA GLU A 88 -22.52 15.49 14.05
C GLU A 88 -21.13 14.86 14.21
N ARG A 89 -20.80 13.91 13.36
CA ARG A 89 -19.54 13.17 13.36
C ARG A 89 -18.92 13.13 11.98
N ILE A 90 -17.61 13.01 11.95
CA ILE A 90 -16.81 12.93 10.72
C ILE A 90 -15.89 11.72 10.81
N VAL A 91 -15.78 10.98 9.72
CA VAL A 91 -14.72 9.98 9.52
C VAL A 91 -13.95 10.39 8.28
N VAL A 92 -12.65 10.64 8.44
CA VAL A 92 -11.75 10.96 7.33
C VAL A 92 -11.07 9.67 6.88
N GLY A 93 -11.39 9.24 5.65
CA GLY A 93 -10.76 8.10 4.98
C GLY A 93 -10.30 8.52 3.59
N ALA A 94 -9.29 9.39 3.52
CA ALA A 94 -8.92 10.13 2.33
C ALA A 94 -7.79 9.47 1.51
N GLY A 95 -7.31 8.28 1.90
CA GLY A 95 -6.21 7.61 1.20
C GLY A 95 -4.96 8.50 1.08
N PRO A 96 -4.35 8.64 -0.11
CA PRO A 96 -3.13 9.43 -0.27
C PRO A 96 -3.31 10.94 -0.06
N TRP A 97 -4.55 11.44 0.00
CA TRP A 97 -4.87 12.84 0.35
C TRP A 97 -4.98 13.08 1.85
N VAL A 98 -4.69 12.08 2.70
CA VAL A 98 -4.79 12.21 4.17
C VAL A 98 -3.98 13.39 4.70
N ARG A 99 -2.84 13.71 4.11
CA ARG A 99 -2.04 14.89 4.47
C ARG A 99 -2.83 16.19 4.35
N ASP A 100 -3.61 16.35 3.29
CA ASP A 100 -4.39 17.57 3.05
C ASP A 100 -5.49 17.72 4.12
N PHE A 101 -6.18 16.64 4.43
CA PHE A 101 -7.15 16.62 5.53
C PHE A 101 -6.51 16.83 6.90
N TRP A 102 -5.32 16.30 7.11
CA TRP A 102 -4.51 16.52 8.31
C TRP A 102 -4.20 18.00 8.52
N ASN A 103 -3.78 18.69 7.46
CA ASN A 103 -3.54 20.12 7.45
C ASN A 103 -4.82 20.93 7.68
N MET A 104 -5.95 20.55 7.05
CA MET A 104 -7.25 21.20 7.25
C MET A 104 -7.77 21.07 8.70
N LEU A 105 -7.38 20.01 9.41
CA LEU A 105 -7.72 19.79 10.82
C LEU A 105 -6.73 20.48 11.79
N ASP A 106 -5.75 21.21 11.27
CA ASP A 106 -4.69 21.88 12.04
C ASP A 106 -3.91 20.90 12.92
N LEU A 107 -3.60 19.72 12.39
CA LEU A 107 -2.82 18.69 13.05
C LEU A 107 -1.32 18.87 12.76
N PRO A 108 -0.42 18.37 13.64
CA PRO A 108 1.01 18.64 13.53
C PRO A 108 1.62 17.99 12.29
N ARG A 109 2.28 18.81 11.44
CA ARG A 109 2.98 18.32 10.24
C ARG A 109 4.26 17.57 10.58
N GLN A 110 4.93 18.00 11.64
CA GLN A 110 6.11 17.35 12.19
C GLN A 110 5.80 16.91 13.62
N ILE A 111 6.33 15.77 14.02
CA ILE A 111 6.08 15.15 15.30
C ILE A 111 7.38 14.71 15.96
N GLN A 112 7.31 14.49 17.25
CA GLN A 112 8.36 13.81 17.99
C GLN A 112 8.11 12.30 17.92
N VAL A 113 9.17 11.56 17.57
CA VAL A 113 9.12 10.09 17.49
C VAL A 113 10.18 9.52 18.43
N LYS A 114 9.76 8.66 19.34
CA LYS A 114 10.67 7.83 20.15
C LYS A 114 10.86 6.50 19.43
N ASP A 115 12.08 6.17 19.08
CA ASP A 115 12.39 4.91 18.41
C ASP A 115 12.39 3.70 19.36
N LEU A 116 12.47 2.49 18.80
CA LEU A 116 12.46 1.24 19.56
C LEU A 116 13.68 1.07 20.49
N LYS A 117 14.73 1.90 20.33
CA LYS A 117 15.91 1.96 21.20
C LYS A 117 15.77 3.03 22.28
N GLY A 118 14.66 3.76 22.29
CA GLY A 118 14.39 4.82 23.25
C GLY A 118 14.96 6.19 22.89
N LYS A 119 15.61 6.34 21.73
CA LYS A 119 16.10 7.63 21.25
C LYS A 119 14.94 8.48 20.73
N ILE A 120 14.95 9.76 21.07
CA ILE A 120 13.98 10.75 20.63
C ILE A 120 14.47 11.44 19.37
N HIS A 121 13.64 11.45 18.35
CA HIS A 121 13.82 12.18 17.10
C HIS A 121 12.78 13.31 17.08
N ASN A 122 13.25 14.55 16.92
CA ASN A 122 12.38 15.72 16.78
C ASN A 122 12.20 16.06 15.30
N ASP A 123 11.17 16.82 15.01
CA ASP A 123 10.87 17.36 13.67
C ASP A 123 10.79 16.27 12.58
N VAL A 124 10.22 15.11 12.95
CA VAL A 124 9.98 14.02 12.00
C VAL A 124 8.70 14.33 11.22
N ASP A 125 8.79 14.38 9.90
CA ASP A 125 7.61 14.56 9.06
C ASP A 125 6.58 13.46 9.31
N MET A 126 5.35 13.86 9.65
CA MET A 126 4.25 12.90 9.91
C MET A 126 3.91 12.09 8.69
N TRP A 127 4.03 12.69 7.49
CA TRP A 127 3.66 12.07 6.24
C TRP A 127 4.84 12.05 5.27
N ARG A 128 4.95 10.97 4.51
CA ARG A 128 5.87 10.81 3.38
C ARG A 128 5.18 10.07 2.26
N TYR A 129 5.60 10.32 1.04
CA TYR A 129 5.06 9.66 -0.14
C TYR A 129 6.03 8.61 -0.67
N TRP A 130 5.45 7.50 -1.09
CA TRP A 130 6.12 6.46 -1.85
C TRP A 130 5.38 6.26 -3.15
N GLN A 131 6.13 6.10 -4.23
CA GLN A 131 5.58 5.82 -5.55
C GLN A 131 5.84 4.38 -5.92
N LEU A 132 4.81 3.73 -6.47
CA LEU A 132 4.80 2.36 -6.93
C LEU A 132 4.61 2.34 -8.44
N GLU A 133 5.48 1.62 -9.16
CA GLU A 133 5.31 1.32 -10.57
C GLU A 133 4.84 -0.11 -10.74
N GLU A 134 3.93 -0.33 -11.67
CA GLU A 134 3.40 -1.63 -12.02
C GLU A 134 3.44 -1.85 -13.54
N GLY A 135 3.37 -3.11 -13.95
CA GLY A 135 3.35 -3.49 -15.36
C GLY A 135 2.74 -4.87 -15.57
N VAL A 136 2.66 -5.23 -16.84
CA VAL A 136 2.07 -6.51 -17.27
C VAL A 136 3.02 -7.21 -18.24
N LEU A 137 3.29 -8.48 -17.97
CA LEU A 137 3.89 -9.37 -18.93
C LEU A 137 2.77 -10.06 -19.71
N LYS A 138 2.65 -9.80 -21.01
CA LYS A 138 1.61 -10.36 -21.89
C LYS A 138 1.93 -11.80 -22.25
N VAL A 139 1.61 -12.68 -21.36
CA VAL A 139 1.60 -14.14 -21.50
C VAL A 139 0.25 -14.65 -21.02
N GLU A 140 -0.10 -15.88 -21.37
CA GLU A 140 -1.32 -16.47 -20.78
C GLU A 140 -1.20 -16.45 -19.25
N PRO A 141 -2.22 -15.97 -18.50
CA PRO A 141 -2.18 -15.93 -17.03
C PRO A 141 -1.89 -17.32 -16.43
N ASP A 142 -2.35 -18.36 -17.08
CA ASP A 142 -2.10 -19.77 -16.75
C ASP A 142 -0.62 -20.18 -16.80
N THR A 143 0.25 -19.34 -17.37
CA THR A 143 1.71 -19.57 -17.36
C THR A 143 2.26 -19.62 -15.94
N LEU A 144 1.62 -18.96 -14.97
CA LEU A 144 2.02 -18.96 -13.56
C LEU A 144 1.17 -19.92 -12.70
N LYS A 145 0.82 -21.11 -13.22
CA LYS A 145 0.20 -22.17 -12.41
C LYS A 145 1.21 -22.83 -11.49
N THR A 146 0.72 -23.30 -10.36
CA THR A 146 1.47 -24.18 -9.45
C THR A 146 1.60 -25.60 -10.03
N ASN A 147 2.49 -26.41 -9.46
CA ASN A 147 2.73 -27.79 -9.93
C ASN A 147 1.49 -28.69 -9.92
N ASP A 148 0.55 -28.42 -9.03
CA ASP A 148 -0.74 -29.12 -8.96
C ASP A 148 -1.83 -28.49 -9.84
N GLY A 149 -1.49 -27.49 -10.66
CA GLY A 149 -2.40 -26.80 -11.57
C GLY A 149 -3.23 -25.71 -10.94
N GLY A 150 -2.98 -25.39 -9.67
CA GLY A 150 -3.65 -24.31 -8.94
C GLY A 150 -3.24 -22.93 -9.42
N ILE A 151 -4.03 -21.95 -9.06
CA ILE A 151 -3.72 -20.52 -9.28
C ILE A 151 -3.07 -19.98 -8.00
N PRO A 152 -1.84 -19.44 -8.06
CA PRO A 152 -1.22 -18.87 -6.88
C PRO A 152 -1.90 -17.55 -6.49
N PRO A 153 -1.83 -17.17 -5.20
CA PRO A 153 -2.13 -15.82 -4.77
C PRO A 153 -1.05 -14.85 -5.29
N VAL A 154 -1.08 -13.60 -4.80
CA VAL A 154 0.05 -12.67 -5.04
C VAL A 154 1.32 -13.25 -4.44
N ILE A 155 2.39 -13.26 -5.22
CA ILE A 155 3.73 -13.66 -4.81
C ILE A 155 4.52 -12.39 -4.57
N HIS A 156 5.06 -12.23 -3.36
CA HIS A 156 6.02 -11.19 -3.01
C HIS A 156 7.39 -11.83 -2.86
N VAL A 157 8.41 -11.19 -3.39
CA VAL A 157 9.81 -11.64 -3.29
C VAL A 157 10.66 -10.44 -2.95
N ASP A 158 11.36 -10.51 -1.82
CA ASP A 158 12.36 -9.55 -1.39
C ASP A 158 13.67 -10.31 -1.17
N THR A 159 14.78 -9.79 -1.69
CA THR A 159 16.09 -10.44 -1.57
C THR A 159 17.23 -9.42 -1.70
N ASP A 160 18.36 -9.73 -1.06
CA ASP A 160 19.63 -9.03 -1.18
C ASP A 160 20.58 -9.67 -2.21
N ALA A 161 20.15 -10.73 -2.90
CA ALA A 161 20.91 -11.30 -4.00
C ALA A 161 21.01 -10.31 -5.17
N PRO A 162 22.18 -10.13 -5.79
CA PRO A 162 22.31 -9.25 -6.94
C PRO A 162 21.31 -9.57 -8.05
N LEU A 163 20.65 -8.55 -8.57
CA LEU A 163 19.76 -8.68 -9.72
C LEU A 163 20.53 -8.50 -11.01
N ILE A 164 20.52 -9.53 -11.83
CA ILE A 164 21.20 -9.57 -13.13
C ILE A 164 20.18 -9.42 -14.25
N SER A 165 20.50 -8.60 -15.23
CA SER A 165 19.69 -8.41 -16.42
C SER A 165 19.49 -9.71 -17.18
N ASP A 166 18.24 -10.06 -17.45
CA ASP A 166 17.87 -11.18 -18.32
C ASP A 166 18.08 -10.84 -19.82
N VAL A 167 18.36 -9.58 -20.15
CA VAL A 167 18.54 -9.13 -21.53
C VAL A 167 20.00 -9.18 -21.97
N ASP A 168 20.92 -8.70 -21.12
CA ASP A 168 22.34 -8.53 -21.52
C ASP A 168 23.35 -9.04 -20.48
N GLY A 169 22.87 -9.58 -19.36
CA GLY A 169 23.72 -10.12 -18.30
C GLY A 169 24.41 -9.07 -17.42
N SER A 170 24.13 -7.79 -17.59
CA SER A 170 24.65 -6.74 -16.72
C SER A 170 24.02 -6.76 -15.33
N THR A 171 24.73 -6.23 -14.33
CA THR A 171 24.16 -6.06 -12.99
C THR A 171 23.20 -4.86 -13.00
N ILE A 172 21.93 -5.09 -12.64
CA ILE A 172 20.92 -4.03 -12.48
C ILE A 172 21.10 -3.37 -11.12
N THR A 173 21.20 -4.18 -10.05
CA THR A 173 21.46 -3.69 -8.69
C THR A 173 22.14 -4.75 -7.84
N GLU A 174 22.99 -4.29 -6.91
CA GLU A 174 23.57 -5.10 -5.82
C GLU A 174 22.87 -4.80 -4.47
N ASP A 175 22.00 -3.79 -4.45
CA ASP A 175 21.21 -3.45 -3.28
C ASP A 175 20.00 -4.40 -3.17
N MET A 176 19.40 -4.44 -1.98
CA MET A 176 18.15 -5.14 -1.74
C MET A 176 17.08 -4.67 -2.74
N TRP A 177 16.37 -5.61 -3.31
CA TRP A 177 15.26 -5.36 -4.23
C TRP A 177 14.08 -6.28 -3.93
N GLY A 178 12.90 -5.90 -4.42
CA GLY A 178 11.69 -6.69 -4.28
C GLY A 178 10.72 -6.47 -5.41
N ILE A 179 9.92 -7.50 -5.67
CA ILE A 179 8.82 -7.48 -6.62
C ILE A 179 7.60 -8.18 -6.04
N TYR A 180 6.44 -7.87 -6.59
CA TYR A 180 5.27 -8.72 -6.46
C TYR A 180 4.65 -8.97 -7.82
N TYR A 181 3.97 -10.09 -7.96
CA TYR A 181 3.33 -10.49 -9.20
C TYR A 181 2.25 -11.54 -8.96
N LYS A 182 1.32 -11.61 -9.91
CA LYS A 182 0.20 -12.55 -9.91
C LYS A 182 -0.30 -12.80 -11.32
N PRO A 183 -0.95 -13.94 -11.57
CA PRO A 183 -1.75 -14.10 -12.79
C PRO A 183 -2.92 -13.11 -12.76
N ASP A 184 -3.20 -12.45 -13.87
CA ASP A 184 -4.29 -11.48 -13.95
C ASP A 184 -5.02 -11.54 -15.30
N TRP A 185 -6.27 -12.02 -15.25
CA TRP A 185 -7.12 -12.13 -16.43
C TRP A 185 -7.70 -10.79 -16.88
N HIS A 186 -7.77 -9.80 -15.99
CA HIS A 186 -8.24 -8.47 -16.35
C HIS A 186 -7.20 -7.75 -17.22
N PHE A 187 -5.94 -7.82 -16.84
CA PHE A 187 -4.84 -7.27 -17.62
C PHE A 187 -4.36 -8.23 -18.72
N GLY A 188 -4.79 -9.48 -18.70
CA GLY A 188 -4.43 -10.49 -19.70
C GLY A 188 -2.96 -10.85 -19.66
N GLY A 189 -2.45 -11.26 -18.50
CA GLY A 189 -1.06 -11.63 -18.33
C GLY A 189 -0.63 -11.88 -16.89
N ILE A 190 0.65 -11.70 -16.63
CA ILE A 190 1.20 -11.61 -15.29
C ILE A 190 1.34 -10.13 -14.94
N GLN A 191 0.60 -9.68 -13.93
CA GLN A 191 0.60 -8.29 -13.49
C GLN A 191 1.33 -8.19 -12.15
N GLY A 192 2.07 -7.11 -11.96
CA GLY A 192 2.71 -6.83 -10.69
C GLY A 192 3.56 -5.56 -10.72
N GLY A 193 4.31 -5.36 -9.65
CA GLY A 193 5.14 -4.21 -9.45
C GLY A 193 6.48 -4.54 -8.81
N ALA A 194 7.29 -3.52 -8.67
CA ALA A 194 8.54 -3.57 -7.92
C ALA A 194 8.41 -2.83 -6.59
N SER A 195 9.46 -2.89 -5.80
CA SER A 195 9.61 -2.10 -4.58
C SER A 195 9.31 -0.63 -4.86
N PRO A 196 8.52 0.04 -4.02
CA PRO A 196 8.29 1.46 -4.17
C PRO A 196 9.58 2.23 -3.91
N TYR A 197 9.65 3.39 -4.49
CA TYR A 197 10.69 4.34 -4.16
C TYR A 197 10.11 5.54 -3.42
N LYS A 198 10.91 6.07 -2.51
CA LYS A 198 10.54 7.27 -1.77
C LYS A 198 10.51 8.46 -2.73
N VAL A 199 9.46 9.24 -2.66
CA VAL A 199 9.40 10.51 -3.38
C VAL A 199 10.23 11.53 -2.61
N ASP A 200 11.34 12.00 -3.20
CA ASP A 200 12.28 12.95 -2.58
C ASP A 200 11.81 14.41 -2.60
N THR A 201 10.73 14.70 -3.32
CA THR A 201 10.08 16.00 -3.30
C THR A 201 9.59 16.32 -1.89
N PRO A 202 9.76 17.56 -1.38
CA PRO A 202 9.18 17.96 -0.10
C PRO A 202 7.69 17.62 -0.05
N VAL A 203 7.24 17.10 1.08
CA VAL A 203 5.88 16.56 1.23
C VAL A 203 4.79 17.53 0.80
N ASP A 204 4.98 18.84 1.07
CA ASP A 204 4.02 19.88 0.69
C ASP A 204 3.96 20.17 -0.82
N ASP A 205 4.99 19.76 -1.55
CA ASP A 205 5.09 19.97 -3.00
C ASP A 205 4.64 18.72 -3.81
N VAL A 206 4.41 17.59 -3.13
CA VAL A 206 3.92 16.37 -3.79
C VAL A 206 2.47 16.56 -4.20
N LYS A 207 2.21 16.48 -5.50
CA LYS A 207 0.87 16.54 -6.05
C LYS A 207 0.34 15.13 -6.24
N VAL A 208 -0.81 14.86 -5.65
CA VAL A 208 -1.55 13.61 -5.87
C VAL A 208 -2.61 13.86 -6.93
N ASP A 209 -2.51 13.15 -8.06
CA ASP A 209 -3.50 13.29 -9.14
C ASP A 209 -4.82 12.59 -8.73
N PRO A 210 -5.93 13.34 -8.61
CA PRO A 210 -7.22 12.76 -8.29
C PRO A 210 -7.83 11.97 -9.45
N TYR A 211 -7.29 12.10 -10.65
CA TYR A 211 -7.85 11.49 -11.86
C TYR A 211 -7.14 10.18 -12.25
N GLY A 212 -6.15 9.76 -11.48
CA GLY A 212 -5.56 8.43 -11.55
C GLY A 212 -4.62 8.22 -12.74
N PRO A 213 -4.77 7.13 -13.48
CA PRO A 213 -3.72 6.58 -14.34
C PRO A 213 -3.34 7.42 -15.57
N SER A 214 -4.00 8.56 -15.80
CA SER A 214 -3.57 9.51 -16.83
C SER A 214 -2.42 10.42 -16.37
N SER A 215 -2.12 10.42 -15.07
CA SER A 215 -1.02 11.19 -14.50
C SER A 215 0.34 10.59 -14.87
N PRO A 216 1.35 11.44 -15.15
CA PRO A 216 2.72 10.97 -15.40
C PRO A 216 3.30 10.11 -14.27
N GLU A 217 2.90 10.32 -13.03
CA GLU A 217 3.38 9.55 -11.87
C GLU A 217 3.01 8.06 -11.92
N PHE A 218 1.96 7.72 -12.66
CA PHE A 218 1.51 6.33 -12.81
C PHE A 218 2.02 5.65 -14.08
N ILE A 219 2.88 6.32 -14.85
CA ILE A 219 3.46 5.75 -16.06
C ILE A 219 4.75 5.03 -15.72
N SER A 220 4.75 3.71 -15.87
CA SER A 220 5.94 2.87 -15.63
C SER A 220 7.11 3.26 -16.53
N SER A 221 8.30 3.38 -15.95
CA SER A 221 9.55 3.70 -16.65
C SER A 221 10.11 2.50 -17.42
N LYS A 222 11.09 2.77 -18.28
CA LYS A 222 11.84 1.69 -18.96
C LYS A 222 12.74 0.94 -17.98
N GLU A 223 13.27 1.65 -17.00
CA GLU A 223 14.10 1.14 -15.92
C GLU A 223 13.30 0.16 -15.07
N PHE A 224 12.07 0.52 -14.71
CA PHE A 224 11.14 -0.39 -14.05
C PHE A 224 10.89 -1.64 -14.88
N ALA A 225 10.55 -1.49 -16.16
CA ALA A 225 10.26 -2.63 -17.02
C ALA A 225 11.44 -3.61 -17.08
N HIS A 226 12.66 -3.08 -17.24
CA HIS A 226 13.89 -3.88 -17.28
C HIS A 226 14.16 -4.61 -15.96
N MET A 227 14.05 -3.88 -14.84
CA MET A 227 14.22 -4.44 -13.51
C MET A 227 13.19 -5.53 -13.22
N TRP A 228 11.90 -5.24 -13.40
CA TRP A 228 10.81 -6.13 -13.01
C TRP A 228 10.78 -7.42 -13.83
N VAL A 229 10.98 -7.35 -15.17
CA VAL A 229 11.03 -8.55 -16.01
C VAL A 229 12.26 -9.41 -15.72
N SER A 230 13.43 -8.78 -15.49
CA SER A 230 14.61 -9.52 -15.05
C SER A 230 14.43 -10.17 -13.67
N ALA A 231 13.70 -9.52 -12.78
CA ALA A 231 13.36 -10.09 -11.47
C ALA A 231 12.38 -11.27 -11.60
N LEU A 232 11.42 -11.22 -12.50
CA LEU A 232 10.58 -12.39 -12.83
C LEU A 232 11.41 -13.57 -13.34
N ALA A 233 12.36 -13.31 -14.25
CA ALA A 233 13.29 -14.32 -14.73
C ALA A 233 14.22 -14.84 -13.62
N HIS A 234 14.66 -13.99 -12.69
CA HIS A 234 15.40 -14.42 -11.51
C HIS A 234 14.59 -15.41 -10.64
N CYS A 235 13.29 -15.20 -10.52
CA CYS A 235 12.42 -16.07 -9.73
C CYS A 235 12.02 -17.36 -10.44
N HIS A 236 11.70 -17.29 -11.72
CA HIS A 236 11.15 -18.40 -12.48
C HIS A 236 11.83 -18.55 -13.84
N LYS A 237 12.32 -19.74 -14.13
CA LYS A 237 12.95 -20.05 -15.42
C LYS A 237 12.01 -19.82 -16.63
N ARG A 238 10.70 -20.03 -16.45
CA ARG A 238 9.69 -19.83 -17.51
C ARG A 238 9.58 -18.39 -18.00
N PHE A 239 10.10 -17.41 -17.27
CA PHE A 239 10.09 -16.00 -17.65
C PHE A 239 11.41 -15.50 -18.25
N GLU A 240 12.44 -16.35 -18.36
CA GLU A 240 13.67 -15.99 -19.10
C GLU A 240 13.35 -15.58 -20.54
N GLY A 241 13.98 -14.52 -21.04
CA GLY A 241 13.77 -13.98 -22.38
C GLY A 241 12.40 -13.31 -22.59
N SER A 242 11.68 -12.98 -21.51
CA SER A 242 10.31 -12.45 -21.62
C SER A 242 10.21 -10.94 -21.81
N MET A 243 11.32 -10.20 -21.81
CA MET A 243 11.31 -8.74 -21.98
C MET A 243 10.49 -8.26 -23.20
N PRO A 244 10.52 -8.90 -24.38
CA PRO A 244 9.70 -8.49 -25.52
C PRO A 244 8.18 -8.60 -25.31
N LYS A 245 7.74 -9.32 -24.27
CA LYS A 245 6.33 -9.51 -23.92
C LYS A 245 5.85 -8.49 -22.88
N TYR A 246 6.74 -7.64 -22.37
CA TYR A 246 6.35 -6.57 -21.45
C TYR A 246 5.45 -5.58 -22.16
N HIS A 247 4.37 -5.23 -21.50
CA HIS A 247 3.43 -4.23 -21.98
C HIS A 247 3.30 -3.12 -20.94
N LYS A 248 3.49 -1.89 -21.41
CA LYS A 248 3.32 -0.69 -20.62
C LYS A 248 1.83 -0.38 -20.51
N ASP A 249 1.18 -0.91 -19.49
CA ASP A 249 -0.15 -0.43 -19.11
C ASP A 249 0.04 0.66 -18.04
N PRO A 250 -0.72 1.76 -18.08
CA PRO A 250 -0.68 2.74 -17.01
C PRO A 250 -1.20 2.09 -15.74
N SER A 251 -0.28 1.83 -14.83
CA SER A 251 -0.53 1.13 -13.59
C SER A 251 0.51 1.56 -12.57
N GLY A 252 0.12 1.55 -11.31
CA GLY A 252 0.94 2.01 -10.22
C GLY A 252 0.13 2.85 -9.24
N GLY A 253 0.80 3.65 -8.47
CA GLY A 253 0.15 4.51 -7.50
C GLY A 253 1.12 5.27 -6.61
N ILE A 254 0.56 6.19 -5.86
CA ILE A 254 1.26 6.92 -4.82
C ILE A 254 0.58 6.65 -3.48
N GLY A 255 1.37 6.33 -2.47
CA GLY A 255 0.90 6.09 -1.11
C GLY A 255 1.45 7.14 -0.15
N CYS A 256 0.64 7.53 0.82
CA CYS A 256 1.01 8.43 1.91
C CYS A 256 1.20 7.62 3.18
N PHE A 257 2.40 7.64 3.76
CA PHE A 257 2.83 6.77 4.85
C PHE A 257 3.26 7.56 6.08
N THR A 258 3.02 6.97 7.24
CA THR A 258 3.49 7.43 8.55
C THR A 258 4.98 7.15 8.76
N PRO A 259 5.61 7.67 9.84
CA PRO A 259 7.03 7.44 10.12
C PRO A 259 7.43 5.96 10.26
N ASP A 260 6.55 5.12 10.82
CA ASP A 260 6.78 3.68 10.97
C ASP A 260 6.10 2.83 9.90
N SER A 261 5.55 3.46 8.86
CA SER A 261 4.81 2.83 7.75
C SER A 261 3.58 2.02 8.19
N PHE A 262 3.12 2.20 9.43
CA PHE A 262 1.94 1.54 9.97
C PHE A 262 0.79 2.53 10.07
N PRO A 263 -0.46 2.15 9.80
CA PRO A 263 -1.60 3.08 9.77
C PRO A 263 -1.81 3.82 11.09
N VAL A 264 -2.53 4.95 11.02
CA VAL A 264 -3.08 5.64 12.18
C VAL A 264 -4.59 5.60 12.13
N PHE A 265 -5.19 5.05 13.17
CA PHE A 265 -6.64 5.04 13.40
C PHE A 265 -6.90 5.67 14.76
N ASP A 266 -7.34 6.94 14.76
CA ASP A 266 -7.51 7.69 16.01
C ASP A 266 -8.55 8.79 15.89
N HIS A 267 -8.95 9.32 17.04
CA HIS A 267 -9.82 10.48 17.17
C HIS A 267 -8.98 11.72 17.43
N PHE A 268 -8.94 12.66 16.48
CA PHE A 268 -8.12 13.87 16.56
C PHE A 268 -8.89 15.11 16.98
N LYS A 269 -10.22 15.06 16.90
CA LYS A 269 -11.16 16.02 17.44
C LYS A 269 -12.27 15.24 18.12
N GLU A 270 -13.01 15.88 19.02
CA GLU A 270 -14.09 15.21 19.78
C GLU A 270 -15.06 14.42 18.87
N ASN A 271 -15.23 14.89 17.63
CA ASN A 271 -16.16 14.31 16.67
C ASN A 271 -15.53 13.93 15.34
N VAL A 272 -14.21 13.81 15.26
CA VAL A 272 -13.49 13.45 14.04
C VAL A 272 -12.59 12.24 14.28
N ALA A 273 -12.93 11.13 13.65
CA ALA A 273 -12.07 9.96 13.51
C ALA A 273 -11.30 10.03 12.20
N VAL A 274 -10.03 9.66 12.20
CA VAL A 274 -9.18 9.57 11.01
C VAL A 274 -8.76 8.12 10.79
N ILE A 275 -9.04 7.61 9.60
CA ILE A 275 -8.53 6.33 9.10
C ILE A 275 -7.42 6.66 8.12
N ALA A 276 -6.21 6.75 8.61
CA ALA A 276 -5.06 7.22 7.85
C ALA A 276 -4.21 6.04 7.37
N ASP A 277 -4.56 5.54 6.21
CA ASP A 277 -3.80 4.56 5.46
C ASP A 277 -4.12 4.69 3.97
N SER A 278 -3.10 4.78 3.14
CA SER A 278 -3.27 4.88 1.70
C SER A 278 -2.88 3.62 0.91
N ASN A 279 -2.34 2.60 1.58
CA ASN A 279 -1.85 1.38 0.89
C ASN A 279 -2.51 0.08 1.37
N HIS A 280 -3.01 0.04 2.60
CA HIS A 280 -3.51 -1.19 3.22
C HIS A 280 -5.04 -1.34 3.16
N GLY A 281 -5.73 -0.48 2.43
CA GLY A 281 -7.19 -0.38 2.44
C GLY A 281 -7.93 -1.72 2.28
N TRP A 282 -7.46 -2.61 1.41
CA TRP A 282 -8.05 -3.93 1.24
C TRP A 282 -7.66 -4.92 2.33
N LYS A 283 -6.45 -4.81 2.87
CA LYS A 283 -5.98 -5.66 3.97
C LYS A 283 -6.71 -5.36 5.27
N MET A 284 -7.33 -4.18 5.37
CA MET A 284 -7.91 -3.64 6.60
C MET A 284 -9.42 -3.35 6.48
N ILE A 285 -10.12 -4.13 5.66
CA ILE A 285 -11.56 -3.94 5.43
C ILE A 285 -12.40 -3.98 6.72
N GLY A 286 -11.91 -4.65 7.76
CA GLY A 286 -12.54 -4.70 9.07
C GLY A 286 -12.43 -3.41 9.89
N VAL A 287 -11.49 -2.52 9.57
CA VAL A 287 -11.26 -1.28 10.33
C VAL A 287 -12.49 -0.39 10.36
N GLY A 288 -13.23 -0.29 9.26
CA GLY A 288 -14.47 0.49 9.20
C GLY A 288 -15.51 0.04 10.24
N HIS A 289 -15.61 -1.27 10.50
CA HIS A 289 -16.50 -1.82 11.54
C HIS A 289 -16.01 -1.42 12.94
N LEU A 290 -14.72 -1.61 13.23
CA LEU A 290 -14.14 -1.27 14.53
C LEU A 290 -14.25 0.22 14.84
N ILE A 291 -14.00 1.09 13.85
CA ILE A 291 -14.18 2.55 14.03
C ILE A 291 -15.66 2.90 14.23
N ALA A 292 -16.59 2.24 13.55
CA ALA A 292 -18.01 2.46 13.76
C ALA A 292 -18.44 2.08 15.19
N ASP A 293 -17.95 0.97 15.72
CA ASP A 293 -18.21 0.54 17.11
C ASP A 293 -17.67 1.57 18.11
N GLU A 294 -16.45 2.09 17.91
CA GLU A 294 -15.90 3.14 18.78
C GLU A 294 -16.70 4.46 18.73
N ILE A 295 -17.15 4.83 17.54
CA ILE A 295 -18.03 6.00 17.37
C ILE A 295 -19.35 5.82 18.15
N LEU A 296 -19.81 4.59 18.30
CA LEU A 296 -21.00 4.24 19.08
C LEU A 296 -20.73 4.06 20.58
N GLY A 297 -19.47 4.08 21.00
CA GLY A 297 -19.06 4.04 22.41
C GLY A 297 -18.43 2.71 22.87
N ASP A 298 -18.19 1.78 21.95
CA ASP A 298 -17.59 0.47 22.24
C ASP A 298 -16.09 0.48 21.88
N GLU A 299 -15.23 0.68 22.89
CA GLU A 299 -13.77 0.72 22.70
C GLU A 299 -13.25 -0.59 22.07
N GLN A 300 -12.34 -0.47 21.09
CA GLN A 300 -11.80 -1.58 20.30
C GLN A 300 -10.31 -1.82 20.57
N ASP A 301 -9.98 -2.89 21.30
CA ASP A 301 -8.59 -3.26 21.63
C ASP A 301 -7.71 -3.45 20.40
N LEU A 302 -8.26 -3.95 19.30
CA LEU A 302 -7.54 -4.16 18.05
C LEU A 302 -7.05 -2.87 17.40
N LEU A 303 -7.62 -1.73 17.74
CA LEU A 303 -7.19 -0.42 17.23
C LEU A 303 -6.08 0.22 18.07
N LYS A 304 -5.81 -0.27 19.28
CA LYS A 304 -4.81 0.31 20.20
C LYS A 304 -3.39 0.41 19.58
N PRO A 305 -2.87 -0.60 18.87
CA PRO A 305 -1.55 -0.50 18.24
C PRO A 305 -1.43 0.58 17.16
N PHE A 306 -2.56 1.09 16.67
CA PHE A 306 -2.64 2.06 15.59
C PHE A 306 -2.85 3.50 16.07
N ARG A 307 -2.85 3.73 17.40
CA ARG A 307 -3.05 5.07 17.96
C ARG A 307 -1.86 5.97 17.68
N PHE A 308 -2.15 7.25 17.51
CA PHE A 308 -1.15 8.26 17.21
C PHE A 308 -0.09 8.42 18.31
N ASP A 309 -0.47 8.23 19.56
CA ASP A 309 0.40 8.38 20.71
C ASP A 309 1.55 7.35 20.77
N ARG A 310 1.48 6.25 19.97
CA ARG A 310 2.56 5.27 19.84
C ARG A 310 3.89 5.92 19.43
N PHE A 311 3.85 7.01 18.65
CA PHE A 311 5.06 7.71 18.22
C PHE A 311 5.81 8.32 19.40
N SER A 312 5.11 8.98 20.33
CA SER A 312 5.71 9.57 21.51
C SER A 312 6.08 8.52 22.59
N LYS A 313 5.34 7.43 22.65
CA LYS A 313 5.58 6.33 23.61
C LYS A 313 6.74 5.43 23.19
N GLY A 314 7.08 5.37 21.92
CA GLY A 314 8.07 4.43 21.38
C GLY A 314 7.50 3.04 21.15
N GLU A 315 6.19 2.95 20.95
CA GLU A 315 5.45 1.71 20.66
C GLU A 315 5.27 1.55 19.14
N LEU A 316 6.33 1.84 18.39
CA LEU A 316 6.31 1.79 16.94
C LEU A 316 6.12 0.36 16.44
N HIS A 317 5.53 0.23 15.26
CA HIS A 317 5.55 -1.04 14.55
C HIS A 317 6.99 -1.51 14.33
N PRO A 318 7.31 -2.77 14.66
CA PRO A 318 8.65 -3.31 14.41
C PRO A 318 8.91 -3.29 12.90
N VAL A 319 9.81 -2.42 12.47
CA VAL A 319 10.25 -2.40 11.07
C VAL A 319 11.22 -3.54 10.83
N SER A 320 11.04 -4.23 9.71
CA SER A 320 12.02 -5.18 9.20
C SER A 320 13.30 -4.44 8.77
N ASN A 321 14.36 -5.18 8.42
CA ASN A 321 15.54 -4.58 7.81
C ASN A 321 15.26 -4.09 6.37
N SER A 322 14.10 -4.37 5.82
CA SER A 322 13.68 -3.88 4.53
C SER A 322 13.41 -2.36 4.57
N PRO A 323 13.89 -1.61 3.58
CA PRO A 323 13.60 -0.19 3.47
C PRO A 323 12.16 0.12 3.01
N TYR A 324 11.38 -0.90 2.68
CA TYR A 324 10.08 -0.74 2.02
C TYR A 324 8.93 -0.56 3.01
N PRO A 325 7.93 0.25 2.68
CA PRO A 325 6.84 0.58 3.59
C PRO A 325 5.85 -0.58 3.86
N TRP A 326 5.97 -1.68 3.14
CA TRP A 326 5.10 -2.87 3.34
C TRP A 326 5.78 -4.04 4.05
N SER A 327 7.05 -3.95 4.34
CA SER A 327 7.83 -5.03 4.93
C SER A 327 8.02 -4.90 6.44
#